data_b32c95b8dee7aad92b8530914f5ebe69
#
_entry.id   b32c95b8dee7aad92b8530914f5ebe69
#
_cell.length_a   1.000
_cell.length_b   1.000
_cell.length_c   1.000
_cell.angle_alpha   90.00
_cell.angle_beta   90.00
_cell.angle_gamma   90.00
#
_symmetry.space_group_name_H-M   'P 1'
#
loop_
_entity.id
_entity.type
_entity.pdbx_description
1 polymer ?
#
loop_
_entity_poly.entity_id
_entity_poly.type
_entity_poly.pdbx_seq_one_letter_code
_entity_poly.pdbx_strand_id
1 'polypeptide(L)'
;MSDTQRESATSTKTSRKTWRRVFRWIGIGLLSIVLGLLGWDVVTFDRGAWQRDFDALEVAMAKEYANLDWMVEHRGVDLVKLDRDTRASLGGAFTRVQAFLALRRFVRTFQDPHFKLTRGAGHASPSPSENTSPSEAPPAPVASCAAAGYEARPVDFRFPFKKMPGFAPTHEAPFPAGVAGELGVIRIAHFGEDRYLATCEAVFKAGMDEDALRLAVRARLQEALQTAIGALRDRGARRLLVDLTGNGGGTEWVSEALALFTSGTLRRSEARIVKPSCDRTPIWKGEKVCSIFGDGPGTATLEGKGVWKGPLFVLADRGTGSASEDFVAWLKDNHAATILGARTAGAGCGYVNGGGRTALREIGFEVRMPNCARFLADGTNEVEGIAPDIALPPGRSDEEKIAALTGALAPLRD
;
A
#
# COMPACT_ATOMS: atom_id res chain seq x y z
N MET A 1 -49.69 -39.89 -45.01
CA MET A 1 -49.13 -38.78 -44.23
C MET A 1 -49.31 -39.11 -42.76
N SER A 2 -48.30 -39.61 -42.08
CA SER A 2 -48.11 -39.60 -40.61
C SER A 2 -47.13 -40.71 -40.21
N ASP A 3 -45.85 -40.43 -40.16
CA ASP A 3 -44.90 -41.28 -39.39
C ASP A 3 -43.51 -40.62 -39.18
N THR A 4 -43.49 -39.28 -38.98
CA THR A 4 -42.19 -38.55 -38.80
C THR A 4 -42.11 -37.71 -37.52
N GLN A 5 -42.93 -37.95 -36.49
CA GLN A 5 -42.90 -37.16 -35.26
C GLN A 5 -42.59 -37.94 -33.94
N ARG A 6 -42.08 -39.18 -33.99
CA ARG A 6 -41.82 -39.96 -32.77
C ARG A 6 -40.33 -40.22 -32.46
N GLU A 7 -39.37 -39.85 -33.30
CA GLU A 7 -37.93 -40.11 -33.04
C GLU A 7 -37.13 -39.01 -32.34
N SER A 8 -37.66 -37.78 -32.21
CA SER A 8 -36.86 -36.67 -31.64
C SER A 8 -36.91 -36.53 -30.12
N ALA A 9 -37.85 -37.24 -29.44
CA ALA A 9 -38.05 -37.12 -27.98
C ALA A 9 -37.21 -38.07 -27.12
N THR A 10 -36.60 -39.10 -27.71
CA THR A 10 -35.83 -40.13 -26.96
C THR A 10 -34.32 -39.81 -26.93
N SER A 11 -33.79 -39.01 -27.84
CA SER A 11 -32.36 -38.68 -27.90
C SER A 11 -31.92 -37.68 -26.82
N THR A 12 -32.78 -36.76 -26.40
CA THR A 12 -32.41 -35.73 -25.40
C THR A 12 -32.41 -36.23 -23.95
N LYS A 13 -33.15 -37.29 -23.62
CA LYS A 13 -33.22 -37.87 -22.27
C LYS A 13 -32.01 -38.76 -21.94
N THR A 14 -31.41 -39.42 -22.92
CA THR A 14 -30.20 -40.25 -22.78
C THR A 14 -28.98 -39.41 -22.60
N SER A 15 -28.84 -38.28 -23.26
CA SER A 15 -27.72 -37.33 -23.11
C SER A 15 -27.65 -36.76 -21.68
N ARG A 16 -28.79 -36.31 -21.11
CA ARG A 16 -28.84 -35.75 -19.74
C ARG A 16 -28.47 -36.77 -18.65
N LYS A 17 -28.80 -38.05 -18.81
CA LYS A 17 -28.43 -39.11 -17.84
C LYS A 17 -26.93 -39.43 -17.88
N THR A 18 -26.32 -39.43 -19.06
CA THR A 18 -24.88 -39.64 -19.21
C THR A 18 -24.07 -38.50 -18.63
N TRP A 19 -24.42 -37.26 -18.91
CA TRP A 19 -23.81 -36.06 -18.33
C TRP A 19 -23.90 -36.05 -16.78
N ARG A 20 -25.06 -36.39 -16.21
CA ARG A 20 -25.21 -36.51 -14.74
C ARG A 20 -24.31 -37.58 -14.12
N ARG A 21 -24.09 -38.70 -14.81
CA ARG A 21 -23.16 -39.73 -14.37
C ARG A 21 -21.70 -39.26 -14.45
N VAL A 22 -21.31 -38.62 -15.52
CA VAL A 22 -19.98 -38.04 -15.70
C VAL A 22 -19.67 -37.01 -14.63
N PHE A 23 -20.58 -36.05 -14.40
CA PHE A 23 -20.42 -35.04 -13.32
C PHE A 23 -20.35 -35.68 -11.92
N ARG A 24 -21.10 -36.74 -11.67
CA ARG A 24 -21.05 -37.48 -10.40
C ARG A 24 -19.68 -38.16 -10.21
N TRP A 25 -19.13 -38.77 -11.23
CA TRP A 25 -17.82 -39.41 -11.17
C TRP A 25 -16.68 -38.38 -11.06
N ILE A 26 -16.78 -37.27 -11.77
CA ILE A 26 -15.86 -36.13 -11.60
C ILE A 26 -15.96 -35.59 -10.17
N GLY A 27 -17.15 -35.42 -9.63
CA GLY A 27 -17.33 -34.97 -8.24
C GLY A 27 -16.75 -35.94 -7.20
N ILE A 28 -16.94 -37.25 -7.39
CA ILE A 28 -16.37 -38.28 -6.52
C ILE A 28 -14.83 -38.27 -6.65
N GLY A 29 -14.29 -38.18 -7.85
CA GLY A 29 -12.84 -38.09 -8.09
C GLY A 29 -12.21 -36.87 -7.43
N LEU A 30 -12.83 -35.69 -7.58
CA LEU A 30 -12.38 -34.47 -6.91
C LEU A 30 -12.45 -34.59 -5.37
N LEU A 31 -13.53 -35.14 -4.84
CA LEU A 31 -13.67 -35.38 -3.40
C LEU A 31 -12.57 -36.34 -2.89
N SER A 32 -12.28 -37.40 -3.61
CA SER A 32 -11.22 -38.36 -3.24
C SER A 32 -9.83 -37.71 -3.27
N ILE A 33 -9.55 -36.84 -4.25
CA ILE A 33 -8.31 -36.07 -4.30
C ILE A 33 -8.22 -35.11 -3.12
N VAL A 34 -9.30 -34.38 -2.82
CA VAL A 34 -9.34 -33.44 -1.67
C VAL A 34 -9.13 -34.20 -0.35
N LEU A 35 -9.80 -35.33 -0.16
CA LEU A 35 -9.62 -36.16 1.05
C LEU A 35 -8.20 -36.72 1.15
N GLY A 36 -7.61 -37.14 0.02
CA GLY A 36 -6.21 -37.60 -0.04
C GLY A 36 -5.23 -36.48 0.32
N LEU A 37 -5.42 -35.29 -0.22
CA LEU A 37 -4.60 -34.11 0.11
C LEU A 37 -4.75 -33.70 1.59
N LEU A 38 -5.96 -33.73 2.12
CA LEU A 38 -6.20 -33.44 3.55
C LEU A 38 -5.53 -34.50 4.44
N GLY A 39 -5.67 -35.81 4.10
CA GLY A 39 -5.01 -36.89 4.83
C GLY A 39 -3.48 -36.74 4.81
N TRP A 40 -2.92 -36.42 3.65
CA TRP A 40 -1.49 -36.14 3.51
C TRP A 40 -1.07 -34.93 4.36
N ASP A 41 -1.84 -33.84 4.35
CA ASP A 41 -1.55 -32.65 5.14
C ASP A 41 -1.54 -32.96 6.64
N VAL A 42 -2.51 -33.73 7.15
CA VAL A 42 -2.58 -34.14 8.55
C VAL A 42 -1.37 -35.00 8.95
N VAL A 43 -0.98 -35.97 8.11
CA VAL A 43 0.12 -36.91 8.42
C VAL A 43 1.49 -36.21 8.36
N THR A 44 1.65 -35.21 7.47
CA THR A 44 2.94 -34.50 7.27
C THR A 44 3.01 -33.17 8.03
N PHE A 45 2.00 -32.83 8.82
CA PHE A 45 1.96 -31.57 9.56
C PHE A 45 2.90 -31.62 10.77
N ASP A 46 3.92 -30.76 10.78
CA ASP A 46 4.83 -30.56 11.92
C ASP A 46 4.40 -29.33 12.74
N ARG A 47 3.65 -29.59 13.81
CA ARG A 47 3.21 -28.56 14.76
C ARG A 47 4.37 -27.83 15.41
N GLY A 48 5.46 -28.53 15.72
CA GLY A 48 6.65 -27.97 16.34
C GLY A 48 7.34 -26.95 15.44
N ALA A 49 7.36 -27.19 14.12
CA ALA A 49 7.88 -26.25 13.14
C ALA A 49 7.14 -24.90 13.20
N TRP A 50 5.82 -24.91 13.25
CA TRP A 50 5.02 -23.71 13.34
C TRP A 50 5.21 -22.94 14.65
N GLN A 51 5.43 -23.64 15.76
CA GLN A 51 5.71 -23.01 17.04
C GLN A 51 7.12 -22.37 17.05
N ARG A 52 8.14 -23.04 16.53
CA ARG A 52 9.50 -22.48 16.42
C ARG A 52 9.54 -21.23 15.54
N ASP A 53 8.82 -21.25 14.40
CA ASP A 53 8.72 -20.09 13.53
C ASP A 53 7.95 -18.93 14.19
N PHE A 54 6.95 -19.24 15.02
CA PHE A 54 6.25 -18.24 15.80
C PHE A 54 7.14 -17.60 16.86
N ASP A 55 7.96 -18.40 17.57
CA ASP A 55 8.97 -17.91 18.52
C ASP A 55 9.96 -16.95 17.81
N ALA A 56 10.44 -17.34 16.63
CA ALA A 56 11.33 -16.51 15.83
C ALA A 56 10.64 -15.19 15.39
N LEU A 57 9.36 -15.24 15.05
CA LEU A 57 8.57 -14.05 14.68
C LEU A 57 8.47 -13.08 15.86
N GLU A 58 8.16 -13.56 17.07
CA GLU A 58 8.06 -12.69 18.26
C GLU A 58 9.39 -12.00 18.59
N VAL A 59 10.50 -12.74 18.51
CA VAL A 59 11.84 -12.18 18.69
C VAL A 59 12.14 -11.12 17.64
N ALA A 60 11.79 -11.35 16.37
CA ALA A 60 12.00 -10.39 15.30
C ALA A 60 11.11 -9.14 15.48
N MET A 61 9.84 -9.32 15.86
CA MET A 61 8.95 -8.20 16.14
C MET A 61 9.46 -7.32 17.30
N ALA A 62 9.97 -7.94 18.36
CA ALA A 62 10.57 -7.21 19.47
C ALA A 62 11.77 -6.35 19.03
N LYS A 63 12.53 -6.79 18.02
CA LYS A 63 13.73 -6.09 17.52
C LYS A 63 13.46 -5.10 16.40
N GLU A 64 12.47 -5.36 15.55
CA GLU A 64 12.36 -4.69 14.26
C GLU A 64 11.01 -4.02 14.01
N TYR A 65 9.93 -4.43 14.70
CA TYR A 65 8.63 -3.85 14.45
C TYR A 65 8.50 -2.49 15.14
N ALA A 66 8.58 -1.42 14.36
CA ALA A 66 8.59 -0.05 14.83
C ALA A 66 7.34 0.36 15.64
N ASN A 67 6.17 -0.15 15.24
CA ASN A 67 4.90 0.25 15.86
C ASN A 67 4.48 -0.64 17.04
N LEU A 68 5.30 -1.61 17.50
CA LEU A 68 4.87 -2.58 18.51
C LEU A 68 4.41 -1.91 19.81
N ASP A 69 5.18 -0.95 20.32
CA ASP A 69 4.85 -0.21 21.55
C ASP A 69 3.56 0.58 21.37
N TRP A 70 3.40 1.23 20.20
CA TRP A 70 2.19 1.98 19.86
C TRP A 70 0.94 1.10 19.88
N MET A 71 1.03 -0.14 19.37
CA MET A 71 -0.08 -1.08 19.38
C MET A 71 -0.52 -1.44 20.79
N VAL A 72 0.43 -1.57 21.72
CA VAL A 72 0.13 -1.84 23.14
C VAL A 72 -0.47 -0.61 23.82
N GLU A 73 0.19 0.54 23.70
CA GLU A 73 -0.13 1.73 24.48
C GLU A 73 -1.37 2.48 23.97
N HIS A 74 -1.59 2.51 22.66
CA HIS A 74 -2.64 3.33 22.05
C HIS A 74 -3.79 2.51 21.46
N ARG A 75 -3.49 1.30 20.95
CA ARG A 75 -4.54 0.40 20.43
C ARG A 75 -4.99 -0.66 21.43
N GLY A 76 -4.36 -0.73 22.60
CA GLY A 76 -4.73 -1.67 23.66
C GLY A 76 -4.53 -3.13 23.29
N VAL A 77 -3.58 -3.44 22.42
CA VAL A 77 -3.26 -4.83 22.06
C VAL A 77 -2.63 -5.53 23.26
N ASP A 78 -3.33 -6.50 23.80
CA ASP A 78 -2.83 -7.37 24.89
C ASP A 78 -1.93 -8.46 24.26
N LEU A 79 -0.62 -8.19 24.24
CA LEU A 79 0.38 -9.09 23.67
C LEU A 79 0.46 -10.42 24.42
N VAL A 80 0.33 -10.41 25.76
CA VAL A 80 0.38 -11.64 26.57
C VAL A 80 -0.78 -12.58 26.22
N LYS A 81 -1.97 -12.00 26.08
CA LYS A 81 -3.15 -12.75 25.66
C LYS A 81 -3.00 -13.22 24.20
N LEU A 82 -2.51 -12.35 23.31
CA LEU A 82 -2.34 -12.65 21.89
C LEU A 82 -1.34 -13.78 21.66
N ASP A 83 -0.19 -13.75 22.36
CA ASP A 83 0.80 -14.84 22.36
C ASP A 83 0.15 -16.16 22.80
N ARG A 84 -0.43 -16.19 24.00
CA ARG A 84 -1.06 -17.38 24.54
C ARG A 84 -2.12 -17.96 23.61
N ASP A 85 -3.02 -17.14 23.09
CA ASP A 85 -4.12 -17.57 22.23
C ASP A 85 -3.61 -18.07 20.87
N THR A 86 -2.53 -17.47 20.35
CA THR A 86 -1.88 -17.93 19.10
C THR A 86 -1.18 -19.26 19.30
N ARG A 87 -0.40 -19.43 20.40
CA ARG A 87 0.24 -20.69 20.75
C ARG A 87 -0.77 -21.80 20.95
N ALA A 88 -1.88 -21.52 21.63
CA ALA A 88 -2.96 -22.49 21.81
C ALA A 88 -3.57 -22.88 20.46
N SER A 89 -3.79 -21.92 19.55
CA SER A 89 -4.32 -22.17 18.20
C SER A 89 -3.35 -23.00 17.35
N LEU A 90 -2.05 -22.72 17.41
CA LEU A 90 -1.01 -23.52 16.73
C LEU A 90 -0.88 -24.90 17.35
N GLY A 91 -0.94 -25.01 18.69
CA GLY A 91 -0.92 -26.27 19.42
C GLY A 91 -2.12 -27.18 19.14
N GLY A 92 -3.27 -26.61 18.86
CA GLY A 92 -4.50 -27.31 18.46
C GLY A 92 -4.65 -27.57 16.97
N ALA A 93 -3.75 -27.06 16.12
CA ALA A 93 -3.82 -27.26 14.69
C ALA A 93 -3.43 -28.70 14.28
N PHE A 94 -4.11 -29.21 13.26
CA PHE A 94 -3.85 -30.52 12.64
C PHE A 94 -3.48 -30.39 11.17
N THR A 95 -3.56 -29.18 10.60
CA THR A 95 -3.30 -28.90 9.19
C THR A 95 -2.54 -27.58 9.03
N ARG A 96 -1.78 -27.48 7.93
CA ARG A 96 -1.09 -26.22 7.55
C ARG A 96 -2.07 -25.06 7.38
N VAL A 97 -3.26 -25.33 6.88
CA VAL A 97 -4.31 -24.31 6.71
C VAL A 97 -4.74 -23.73 8.06
N GLN A 98 -4.98 -24.58 9.07
CA GLN A 98 -5.36 -24.11 10.41
C GLN A 98 -4.25 -23.28 11.06
N ALA A 99 -3.01 -23.73 10.99
CA ALA A 99 -1.86 -23.02 11.53
C ALA A 99 -1.63 -21.69 10.80
N PHE A 100 -1.74 -21.68 9.46
CA PHE A 100 -1.68 -20.44 8.66
C PHE A 100 -2.77 -19.42 9.05
N LEU A 101 -3.99 -19.89 9.28
CA LEU A 101 -5.07 -19.01 9.71
C LEU A 101 -4.83 -18.44 11.12
N ALA A 102 -4.19 -19.21 12.02
CA ALA A 102 -3.77 -18.70 13.33
C ALA A 102 -2.73 -17.58 13.19
N LEU A 103 -1.65 -17.78 12.43
CA LEU A 103 -0.65 -16.74 12.17
C LEU A 103 -1.24 -15.52 11.43
N ARG A 104 -2.11 -15.76 10.44
CA ARG A 104 -2.77 -14.67 9.73
C ARG A 104 -3.66 -13.84 10.65
N ARG A 105 -4.34 -14.47 11.63
CA ARG A 105 -5.12 -13.77 12.65
C ARG A 105 -4.21 -12.94 13.54
N PHE A 106 -3.11 -13.52 14.01
CA PHE A 106 -2.09 -12.82 14.79
C PHE A 106 -1.62 -11.56 14.08
N VAL A 107 -1.11 -11.67 12.83
CA VAL A 107 -0.66 -10.51 12.04
C VAL A 107 -1.76 -9.46 11.86
N ARG A 108 -2.99 -9.88 11.59
CA ARG A 108 -4.13 -8.97 11.39
C ARG A 108 -4.57 -8.22 12.64
N THR A 109 -4.25 -8.71 13.83
CA THR A 109 -4.58 -8.03 15.09
C THR A 109 -3.94 -6.64 15.15
N PHE A 110 -2.78 -6.46 14.56
CA PHE A 110 -2.07 -5.18 14.56
C PHE A 110 -2.68 -4.13 13.61
N GLN A 111 -3.48 -4.53 12.63
CA GLN A 111 -4.13 -3.64 11.65
C GLN A 111 -3.14 -2.65 11.01
N ASP A 112 -1.91 -3.08 10.79
CA ASP A 112 -0.86 -2.32 10.13
C ASP A 112 -0.73 -2.83 8.68
N PRO A 113 -1.02 -2.00 7.66
CA PRO A 113 -0.97 -2.43 6.26
C PRO A 113 0.39 -2.89 5.77
N HIS A 114 1.47 -2.47 6.44
CA HIS A 114 2.83 -2.89 6.12
C HIS A 114 3.28 -4.15 6.88
N PHE A 115 2.53 -4.57 7.91
CA PHE A 115 2.79 -5.83 8.60
C PHE A 115 2.12 -6.97 7.82
N LYS A 116 2.91 -7.73 7.04
CA LYS A 116 2.40 -8.69 6.04
C LYS A 116 3.04 -10.05 6.21
N LEU A 117 2.18 -11.09 6.16
CA LEU A 117 2.58 -12.49 6.00
C LEU A 117 2.44 -12.88 4.54
N THR A 118 3.53 -13.20 3.88
CA THR A 118 3.60 -13.60 2.48
C THR A 118 4.24 -14.98 2.35
N ARG A 119 3.94 -15.68 1.26
CA ARG A 119 4.66 -16.92 0.96
C ARG A 119 6.11 -16.54 0.65
N GLY A 120 7.06 -17.13 1.37
CA GLY A 120 8.47 -16.93 1.08
C GLY A 120 8.74 -17.35 -0.36
N ALA A 121 9.44 -16.52 -1.12
CA ALA A 121 9.97 -16.94 -2.39
C ALA A 121 11.01 -18.02 -2.08
N GLY A 122 10.67 -19.29 -2.35
CA GLY A 122 11.58 -20.40 -2.15
C GLY A 122 12.89 -20.08 -2.84
N HIS A 123 13.97 -19.90 -2.07
CA HIS A 123 15.33 -19.64 -2.54
C HIS A 123 15.49 -18.52 -3.60
N ALA A 124 14.63 -17.50 -3.61
CA ALA A 124 15.02 -16.24 -4.21
C ALA A 124 16.17 -15.70 -3.36
N SER A 125 17.33 -15.53 -3.98
CA SER A 125 18.52 -14.91 -3.41
C SER A 125 18.11 -13.73 -2.53
N PRO A 126 18.73 -13.54 -1.36
CA PRO A 126 18.46 -12.35 -0.59
C PRO A 126 18.64 -11.17 -1.53
N SER A 127 17.63 -10.31 -1.65
CA SER A 127 17.89 -8.95 -2.13
C SER A 127 19.06 -8.46 -1.31
N PRO A 128 20.08 -7.87 -1.90
CA PRO A 128 21.28 -7.50 -1.17
C PRO A 128 20.84 -6.73 0.06
N SER A 129 21.04 -7.30 1.26
CA SER A 129 21.08 -6.49 2.47
C SER A 129 22.28 -5.57 2.23
N GLU A 130 22.05 -4.26 2.27
CA GLU A 130 23.09 -3.22 2.15
C GLU A 130 24.10 -3.26 3.29
N ASN A 131 24.64 -4.42 3.61
CA ASN A 131 25.82 -4.66 4.42
C ASN A 131 26.92 -5.36 3.62
N THR A 132 26.79 -5.44 2.31
CA THR A 132 27.95 -5.66 1.44
C THR A 132 28.59 -4.30 1.18
N SER A 133 29.85 -4.15 1.58
CA SER A 133 30.72 -3.08 1.10
C SER A 133 30.46 -2.84 -0.38
N PRO A 134 30.48 -1.57 -0.85
CA PRO A 134 30.19 -1.28 -2.26
C PRO A 134 31.00 -2.23 -3.13
N SER A 135 30.33 -3.03 -3.94
CA SER A 135 31.01 -3.81 -4.98
C SER A 135 31.70 -2.79 -5.87
N GLU A 136 33.01 -2.88 -6.06
CA GLU A 136 33.78 -2.01 -6.95
C GLU A 136 33.40 -2.19 -8.44
N ALA A 137 32.51 -3.14 -8.76
CA ALA A 137 32.02 -3.31 -10.11
C ALA A 137 30.93 -2.27 -10.43
N PRO A 138 31.04 -1.55 -11.55
CA PRO A 138 30.00 -0.63 -11.98
C PRO A 138 28.66 -1.36 -12.10
N PRO A 139 27.53 -0.71 -11.72
CA PRO A 139 26.22 -1.31 -11.80
C PRO A 139 25.90 -1.75 -13.24
N ALA A 140 25.35 -2.95 -13.38
CA ALA A 140 25.07 -3.52 -14.68
C ALA A 140 23.93 -2.75 -15.39
N PRO A 141 24.05 -2.50 -16.70
CA PRO A 141 22.98 -1.84 -17.45
C PRO A 141 21.71 -2.69 -17.48
N VAL A 142 20.55 -2.05 -17.38
CA VAL A 142 19.26 -2.69 -17.48
C VAL A 142 18.90 -3.00 -18.95
N ALA A 143 18.28 -4.14 -19.20
CA ALA A 143 17.94 -4.56 -20.57
C ALA A 143 16.71 -3.82 -21.13
N SER A 144 15.76 -3.43 -20.28
CA SER A 144 14.53 -2.72 -20.65
C SER A 144 13.82 -2.19 -19.42
N CYS A 145 12.83 -1.32 -19.61
CA CYS A 145 11.95 -0.88 -18.53
C CYS A 145 11.23 -2.02 -17.82
N ALA A 146 10.72 -3.00 -18.56
CA ALA A 146 10.07 -4.18 -17.99
C ALA A 146 11.05 -5.04 -17.17
N ALA A 147 12.30 -5.20 -17.63
CA ALA A 147 13.35 -5.91 -16.89
C ALA A 147 13.76 -5.18 -15.60
N ALA A 148 13.67 -3.85 -15.58
CA ALA A 148 13.86 -3.02 -14.39
C ALA A 148 12.60 -2.94 -13.50
N GLY A 149 11.57 -3.75 -13.75
CA GLY A 149 10.36 -3.82 -12.91
C GLY A 149 9.29 -2.77 -13.18
N TYR A 150 9.44 -1.96 -14.24
CA TYR A 150 8.39 -0.99 -14.60
C TYR A 150 7.17 -1.68 -15.20
N GLU A 151 5.99 -1.26 -14.76
CA GLU A 151 4.71 -1.76 -15.25
C GLU A 151 3.71 -0.63 -15.51
N ALA A 152 2.78 -0.86 -16.43
CA ALA A 152 1.70 0.08 -16.66
C ALA A 152 0.60 -0.13 -15.62
N ARG A 153 0.22 0.94 -14.92
CA ARG A 153 -0.91 0.93 -13.99
C ARG A 153 -1.92 2.02 -14.37
N PRO A 154 -3.21 1.79 -14.09
CA PRO A 154 -4.24 2.79 -14.34
C PRO A 154 -3.97 4.09 -13.57
N VAL A 155 -4.09 5.22 -14.27
CA VAL A 155 -3.90 6.56 -13.69
C VAL A 155 -5.18 7.39 -13.63
N ASP A 156 -6.31 6.88 -14.15
CA ASP A 156 -7.59 7.57 -14.22
C ASP A 156 -8.13 8.03 -12.87
N PHE A 157 -8.97 9.05 -12.89
CA PHE A 157 -9.71 9.50 -11.70
C PHE A 157 -10.54 8.37 -11.11
N ARG A 158 -10.43 8.16 -9.81
CA ARG A 158 -11.32 7.28 -9.04
C ARG A 158 -12.54 8.02 -8.53
N PHE A 159 -12.41 9.30 -8.22
CA PHE A 159 -13.53 10.17 -7.93
C PHE A 159 -14.17 10.64 -9.24
N PRO A 160 -15.50 10.81 -9.31
CA PRO A 160 -16.21 11.07 -10.57
C PRO A 160 -16.10 12.54 -11.08
N PHE A 161 -14.90 13.12 -11.10
CA PHE A 161 -14.67 14.50 -11.54
C PHE A 161 -15.19 14.77 -12.94
N LYS A 162 -15.07 13.82 -13.87
CA LYS A 162 -15.56 13.93 -15.25
C LYS A 162 -17.08 14.18 -15.34
N LYS A 163 -17.83 13.87 -14.25
CA LYS A 163 -19.27 14.13 -14.16
C LYS A 163 -19.61 15.45 -13.43
N MET A 164 -18.63 16.19 -12.94
CA MET A 164 -18.88 17.49 -12.32
C MET A 164 -19.39 18.48 -13.38
N PRO A 165 -20.38 19.33 -13.04
CA PRO A 165 -20.84 20.37 -13.95
C PRO A 165 -19.69 21.28 -14.41
N GLY A 166 -19.55 21.45 -15.73
CA GLY A 166 -18.51 22.28 -16.33
C GLY A 166 -17.10 21.72 -16.27
N PHE A 167 -16.91 20.44 -15.91
CA PHE A 167 -15.58 19.84 -15.95
C PHE A 167 -15.07 19.70 -17.37
N ALA A 168 -13.89 20.28 -17.62
CA ALA A 168 -13.18 20.22 -18.90
C ALA A 168 -11.78 19.61 -18.67
N PRO A 169 -11.43 18.47 -19.29
CA PRO A 169 -10.11 17.88 -19.17
C PRO A 169 -9.07 18.79 -19.81
N THR A 170 -7.88 18.88 -19.20
CA THR A 170 -6.74 19.69 -19.68
C THR A 170 -5.50 18.84 -19.96
N HIS A 171 -5.38 17.70 -19.29
CA HIS A 171 -4.24 16.80 -19.40
C HIS A 171 -4.70 15.36 -19.20
N GLU A 172 -4.02 14.43 -19.85
CA GLU A 172 -4.23 12.99 -19.71
C GLU A 172 -3.08 12.34 -18.92
N ALA A 173 -2.67 11.13 -19.28
CA ALA A 173 -1.54 10.47 -18.65
C ALA A 173 -0.24 11.28 -18.78
N PRO A 174 0.69 11.22 -17.80
CA PRO A 174 0.62 10.40 -16.60
C PRO A 174 -0.20 11.01 -15.44
N PHE A 175 -0.60 12.29 -15.52
CA PHE A 175 -1.34 13.00 -14.48
C PHE A 175 -2.63 13.59 -15.05
N PRO A 176 -3.72 12.83 -15.08
CA PRO A 176 -5.01 13.33 -15.53
C PRO A 176 -5.40 14.58 -14.77
N ALA A 177 -5.77 15.63 -15.50
CA ALA A 177 -6.14 16.91 -14.94
C ALA A 177 -7.29 17.55 -15.71
N GLY A 178 -8.00 18.46 -15.06
CA GLY A 178 -9.09 19.22 -15.66
C GLY A 178 -9.55 20.36 -14.77
N VAL A 179 -10.39 21.22 -15.31
CA VAL A 179 -10.95 22.38 -14.59
C VAL A 179 -12.47 22.26 -14.49
N ALA A 180 -13.04 22.70 -13.36
CA ALA A 180 -14.46 22.91 -13.15
C ALA A 180 -14.66 24.31 -12.58
N GLY A 181 -14.94 25.29 -13.45
CA GLY A 181 -14.89 26.70 -13.09
C GLY A 181 -13.46 27.12 -12.69
N GLU A 182 -13.30 27.68 -11.48
CA GLU A 182 -12.00 28.06 -10.94
C GLU A 182 -11.26 26.93 -10.19
N LEU A 183 -11.85 25.76 -10.09
CA LEU A 183 -11.23 24.59 -9.45
C LEU A 183 -10.45 23.80 -10.50
N GLY A 184 -9.14 23.78 -10.39
CA GLY A 184 -8.28 22.79 -11.04
C GLY A 184 -8.29 21.49 -10.24
N VAL A 185 -8.32 20.36 -10.93
CA VAL A 185 -8.18 19.03 -10.33
C VAL A 185 -7.06 18.31 -11.03
N ILE A 186 -6.16 17.70 -10.27
CA ILE A 186 -5.07 16.86 -10.78
C ILE A 186 -5.01 15.54 -10.03
N ARG A 187 -4.85 14.45 -10.76
CA ARG A 187 -4.73 13.10 -10.21
C ARG A 187 -3.27 12.68 -10.10
N ILE A 188 -2.85 12.24 -8.92
CA ILE A 188 -1.61 11.48 -8.73
C ILE A 188 -2.02 10.07 -8.29
N ALA A 189 -1.97 9.12 -9.22
CA ALA A 189 -2.46 7.78 -8.98
C ALA A 189 -1.48 6.92 -8.18
N HIS A 190 -0.18 7.17 -8.32
CA HIS A 190 0.92 6.43 -7.69
C HIS A 190 2.09 7.36 -7.40
N PHE A 191 2.82 7.11 -6.30
CA PHE A 191 4.12 7.73 -6.04
C PHE A 191 5.30 6.78 -6.37
N GLY A 192 5.03 5.56 -6.82
CA GLY A 192 6.05 4.67 -7.37
C GLY A 192 6.30 4.98 -8.84
N GLU A 193 7.52 5.40 -9.19
CA GLU A 193 7.94 5.66 -10.57
C GLU A 193 7.87 4.41 -11.44
N ASP A 194 8.00 3.24 -10.85
CA ASP A 194 7.88 1.92 -11.48
C ASP A 194 6.48 1.63 -12.06
N ARG A 195 5.48 2.43 -11.69
CA ARG A 195 4.08 2.32 -12.16
C ARG A 195 3.81 3.04 -13.48
N TYR A 196 4.80 3.74 -14.03
CA TYR A 196 4.68 4.59 -15.21
C TYR A 196 5.53 4.05 -16.37
N LEU A 197 5.23 2.83 -16.84
CA LEU A 197 5.98 2.16 -17.90
C LEU A 197 6.17 3.04 -19.14
N ALA A 198 5.13 3.71 -19.65
CA ALA A 198 5.23 4.57 -20.82
C ALA A 198 6.20 5.76 -20.62
N THR A 199 6.28 6.28 -19.38
CA THR A 199 7.26 7.33 -19.05
C THR A 199 8.68 6.76 -19.05
N CYS A 200 8.87 5.55 -18.52
CA CYS A 200 10.15 4.88 -18.56
C CYS A 200 10.60 4.64 -20.00
N GLU A 201 9.73 4.09 -20.85
CA GLU A 201 10.03 3.82 -22.27
C GLU A 201 10.41 5.08 -23.05
N ALA A 202 9.81 6.24 -22.68
CA ALA A 202 10.12 7.52 -23.32
C ALA A 202 11.53 8.06 -22.97
N VAL A 203 12.12 7.64 -21.84
CA VAL A 203 13.45 8.13 -21.39
C VAL A 203 14.52 7.07 -21.40
N PHE A 204 14.17 5.79 -21.55
CA PHE A 204 15.11 4.68 -21.56
C PHE A 204 16.14 4.82 -22.68
N LYS A 205 17.40 4.58 -22.33
CA LYS A 205 18.53 4.50 -23.28
C LYS A 205 19.36 3.27 -22.97
N ALA A 206 19.81 2.57 -23.99
CA ALA A 206 20.71 1.44 -23.81
C ALA A 206 21.97 1.86 -23.04
N GLY A 207 22.39 1.02 -22.09
CA GLY A 207 23.53 1.28 -21.24
C GLY A 207 23.23 2.00 -19.93
N MET A 208 21.98 2.43 -19.68
CA MET A 208 21.58 2.96 -18.36
C MET A 208 21.56 1.82 -17.34
N ASP A 209 22.07 2.11 -16.14
CA ASP A 209 21.83 1.30 -14.95
C ASP A 209 20.46 1.65 -14.32
N GLU A 210 20.09 0.92 -13.28
CA GLU A 210 18.78 1.07 -12.62
C GLU A 210 18.62 2.47 -11.97
N ASP A 211 19.69 3.01 -11.37
CA ASP A 211 19.65 4.32 -10.72
C ASP A 211 19.53 5.46 -11.74
N ALA A 212 20.32 5.43 -12.81
CA ALA A 212 20.24 6.41 -13.89
C ALA A 212 18.85 6.39 -14.56
N LEU A 213 18.28 5.20 -14.78
CA LEU A 213 16.94 5.05 -15.32
C LEU A 213 15.90 5.64 -14.36
N ARG A 214 15.95 5.30 -13.07
CA ARG A 214 15.05 5.81 -12.05
C ARG A 214 15.06 7.32 -11.97
N LEU A 215 16.25 7.94 -11.95
CA LEU A 215 16.39 9.40 -11.92
C LEU A 215 15.83 10.05 -13.18
N ALA A 216 16.05 9.47 -14.35
CA ALA A 216 15.50 9.97 -15.62
C ALA A 216 13.96 9.92 -15.63
N VAL A 217 13.37 8.82 -15.13
CA VAL A 217 11.92 8.67 -15.01
C VAL A 217 11.34 9.70 -14.04
N ARG A 218 11.94 9.87 -12.86
CA ARG A 218 11.51 10.87 -11.87
C ARG A 218 11.54 12.28 -12.43
N ALA A 219 12.63 12.64 -13.10
CA ALA A 219 12.75 13.96 -13.75
C ALA A 219 11.64 14.18 -14.79
N ARG A 220 11.35 13.17 -15.61
CA ARG A 220 10.28 13.25 -16.61
C ARG A 220 8.89 13.34 -15.99
N LEU A 221 8.62 12.58 -14.91
CA LEU A 221 7.37 12.67 -14.17
C LEU A 221 7.21 14.04 -13.52
N GLN A 222 8.27 14.61 -12.95
CA GLN A 222 8.24 15.95 -12.36
C GLN A 222 7.92 17.02 -13.41
N GLU A 223 8.54 16.95 -14.59
CA GLU A 223 8.27 17.84 -15.72
C GLU A 223 6.81 17.72 -16.20
N ALA A 224 6.29 16.50 -16.34
CA ALA A 224 4.92 16.24 -16.73
C ALA A 224 3.91 16.81 -15.71
N LEU A 225 4.19 16.63 -14.41
CA LEU A 225 3.36 17.17 -13.33
C LEU A 225 3.37 18.71 -13.34
N GLN A 226 4.53 19.32 -13.53
CA GLN A 226 4.67 20.77 -13.66
C GLN A 226 3.89 21.30 -14.86
N THR A 227 3.95 20.62 -16.00
CA THR A 227 3.20 20.96 -17.23
C THR A 227 1.69 20.87 -16.97
N ALA A 228 1.22 19.81 -16.31
CA ALA A 228 -0.21 19.66 -16.00
C ALA A 228 -0.71 20.77 -15.05
N ILE A 229 0.07 21.14 -14.03
CA ILE A 229 -0.25 22.28 -13.14
C ILE A 229 -0.30 23.59 -13.94
N GLY A 230 0.64 23.82 -14.85
CA GLY A 230 0.66 24.98 -15.73
C GLY A 230 -0.60 25.07 -16.59
N ALA A 231 -0.99 23.95 -17.23
CA ALA A 231 -2.19 23.87 -18.07
C ALA A 231 -3.48 24.17 -17.29
N LEU A 232 -3.58 23.77 -16.02
CA LEU A 232 -4.71 24.12 -15.16
C LEU A 232 -4.78 25.63 -14.92
N ARG A 233 -3.64 26.24 -14.57
CA ARG A 233 -3.54 27.69 -14.36
C ARG A 233 -3.90 28.49 -15.61
N ASP A 234 -3.40 28.07 -16.76
CA ASP A 234 -3.66 28.73 -18.06
C ASP A 234 -5.15 28.62 -18.47
N ARG A 235 -5.86 27.60 -17.93
CA ARG A 235 -7.32 27.44 -18.08
C ARG A 235 -8.13 28.17 -17.00
N GLY A 236 -7.48 29.01 -16.19
CA GLY A 236 -8.14 29.86 -15.20
C GLY A 236 -8.36 29.22 -13.85
N ALA A 237 -7.73 28.09 -13.54
CA ALA A 237 -7.78 27.53 -12.18
C ALA A 237 -7.14 28.50 -11.18
N ARG A 238 -7.85 28.84 -10.13
CA ARG A 238 -7.39 29.66 -9.00
C ARG A 238 -7.23 28.85 -7.72
N ARG A 239 -7.86 27.67 -7.64
CA ARG A 239 -7.80 26.72 -6.56
C ARG A 239 -7.41 25.36 -7.14
N LEU A 240 -6.65 24.57 -6.41
CA LEU A 240 -6.19 23.27 -6.89
C LEU A 240 -6.57 22.15 -5.91
N LEU A 241 -7.15 21.09 -6.43
CA LEU A 241 -7.41 19.84 -5.73
C LEU A 241 -6.50 18.74 -6.28
N VAL A 242 -5.67 18.17 -5.41
CA VAL A 242 -4.87 16.98 -5.70
C VAL A 242 -5.67 15.75 -5.28
N ASP A 243 -6.02 14.89 -6.23
CA ASP A 243 -6.73 13.64 -5.97
C ASP A 243 -5.72 12.51 -5.69
N LEU A 244 -5.69 12.05 -4.45
CA LEU A 244 -4.91 10.90 -3.98
C LEU A 244 -5.79 9.68 -3.64
N THR A 245 -7.07 9.68 -4.00
CA THR A 245 -7.97 8.57 -3.66
C THR A 245 -7.44 7.24 -4.19
N GLY A 246 -7.26 6.25 -3.28
CA GLY A 246 -6.70 4.94 -3.60
C GLY A 246 -5.25 4.92 -4.06
N ASN A 247 -4.49 6.00 -3.86
CA ASN A 247 -3.04 5.99 -4.05
C ASN A 247 -2.37 5.37 -2.83
N GLY A 248 -1.91 4.11 -2.95
CA GLY A 248 -1.27 3.36 -1.86
C GLY A 248 0.18 3.78 -1.57
N GLY A 249 0.68 4.86 -2.19
CA GLY A 249 2.04 5.36 -1.97
C GLY A 249 3.02 4.99 -3.08
N GLY A 250 4.27 4.77 -2.68
CA GLY A 250 5.39 4.49 -3.58
C GLY A 250 6.73 4.80 -2.93
N THR A 251 7.49 5.68 -3.54
CA THR A 251 8.88 5.99 -3.19
C THR A 251 9.05 7.44 -2.71
N GLU A 252 10.29 7.83 -2.43
CA GLU A 252 10.70 9.19 -2.04
C GLU A 252 10.42 10.24 -3.11
N TRP A 253 10.07 9.86 -4.34
CA TRP A 253 9.60 10.78 -5.38
C TRP A 253 8.44 11.67 -4.88
N VAL A 254 7.72 11.24 -3.86
CA VAL A 254 6.67 12.04 -3.19
C VAL A 254 7.17 13.44 -2.80
N SER A 255 8.39 13.57 -2.30
CA SER A 255 8.98 14.85 -1.88
C SER A 255 9.20 15.79 -3.08
N GLU A 256 9.67 15.25 -4.20
CA GLU A 256 9.87 16.01 -5.44
C GLU A 256 8.55 16.49 -6.04
N ALA A 257 7.51 15.64 -5.98
CA ALA A 257 6.17 16.01 -6.41
C ALA A 257 5.56 17.08 -5.50
N LEU A 258 5.65 16.90 -4.17
CA LEU A 258 5.12 17.82 -3.17
C LEU A 258 5.70 19.23 -3.33
N ALA A 259 7.00 19.36 -3.62
CA ALA A 259 7.67 20.62 -3.83
C ALA A 259 7.02 21.49 -4.93
N LEU A 260 6.33 20.93 -5.90
CA LEU A 260 5.65 21.67 -6.96
C LEU A 260 4.37 22.37 -6.47
N PHE A 261 3.74 21.83 -5.43
CA PHE A 261 2.46 22.33 -4.91
C PHE A 261 2.62 23.37 -3.80
N THR A 262 3.82 23.59 -3.30
CA THR A 262 4.09 24.48 -2.17
C THR A 262 5.13 25.53 -2.52
N SER A 263 5.13 26.63 -1.74
CA SER A 263 6.14 27.67 -1.79
C SER A 263 6.68 27.91 -0.39
N GLY A 264 7.97 28.16 -0.26
CA GLY A 264 8.63 28.28 1.03
C GLY A 264 9.04 26.93 1.63
N THR A 265 9.57 26.98 2.84
CA THR A 265 10.11 25.81 3.53
C THR A 265 9.06 25.15 4.39
N LEU A 266 8.74 23.92 4.11
CA LEU A 266 7.96 23.06 4.99
C LEU A 266 8.86 22.35 6.01
N ARG A 267 8.33 22.02 7.19
CA ARG A 267 9.05 21.33 8.26
C ARG A 267 8.17 20.26 8.87
N ARG A 268 8.77 19.12 9.21
CA ARG A 268 8.11 18.08 9.99
C ARG A 268 9.13 17.22 10.72
N SER A 269 8.67 16.40 11.67
CA SER A 269 9.51 15.38 12.30
C SER A 269 10.01 14.37 11.27
N GLU A 270 11.30 14.03 11.34
CA GLU A 270 11.84 12.91 10.59
C GLU A 270 11.21 11.58 10.98
N ALA A 271 11.23 10.62 10.08
CA ALA A 271 10.86 9.26 10.39
C ALA A 271 11.79 8.69 11.48
N ARG A 272 11.22 8.08 12.51
CA ARG A 272 11.99 7.38 13.54
C ARG A 272 12.30 5.98 13.06
N ILE A 273 13.56 5.68 12.89
CA ILE A 273 14.04 4.37 12.43
C ILE A 273 14.39 3.53 13.67
N VAL A 274 14.02 2.26 13.62
CA VAL A 274 14.35 1.28 14.66
C VAL A 274 15.87 1.18 14.87
N LYS A 275 16.29 1.24 16.13
CA LYS A 275 17.68 0.99 16.54
C LYS A 275 17.76 -0.36 17.27
N PRO A 276 18.57 -1.30 16.81
CA PRO A 276 18.58 -2.68 17.33
C PRO A 276 19.22 -2.82 18.73
N SER A 277 19.58 -1.72 19.40
CA SER A 277 20.23 -1.71 20.71
C SER A 277 19.30 -1.99 21.89
N CYS A 278 17.99 -2.06 21.66
CA CYS A 278 16.98 -2.27 22.69
C CYS A 278 16.40 -3.69 22.58
N ASP A 279 16.54 -4.50 23.63
CA ASP A 279 15.86 -5.79 23.74
C ASP A 279 14.45 -5.58 24.30
N ARG A 280 13.45 -5.71 23.45
CA ARG A 280 12.03 -5.63 23.83
C ARG A 280 11.37 -7.01 23.97
N THR A 281 12.11 -8.10 23.92
CA THR A 281 11.53 -9.45 24.07
C THR A 281 10.63 -9.60 25.31
N PRO A 282 10.94 -8.97 26.49
CA PRO A 282 10.06 -9.04 27.66
C PRO A 282 8.66 -8.44 27.47
N ILE A 283 8.42 -7.67 26.40
CA ILE A 283 7.09 -7.11 26.09
C ILE A 283 6.01 -8.20 25.94
N TRP A 284 6.39 -9.39 25.46
CA TRP A 284 5.50 -10.55 25.33
C TRP A 284 5.06 -11.13 26.68
N LYS A 285 5.74 -10.74 27.76
CA LYS A 285 5.37 -11.08 29.15
C LYS A 285 4.63 -9.95 29.86
N GLY A 286 4.33 -8.85 29.17
CA GLY A 286 3.70 -7.66 29.75
C GLY A 286 4.66 -6.79 30.56
N GLU A 287 5.97 -6.98 30.40
CA GLU A 287 6.97 -6.20 31.11
C GLU A 287 7.24 -4.88 30.37
N LYS A 288 7.65 -3.86 31.13
CA LYS A 288 8.12 -2.60 30.53
C LYS A 288 9.45 -2.81 29.83
N VAL A 289 9.56 -2.22 28.65
CA VAL A 289 10.76 -2.34 27.81
C VAL A 289 11.31 -0.95 27.48
N CYS A 290 12.55 -0.92 26.96
CA CYS A 290 13.18 0.28 26.45
C CYS A 290 12.52 0.76 25.14
N SER A 291 12.66 2.05 24.80
CA SER A 291 12.25 2.56 23.50
C SER A 291 13.13 2.02 22.39
N ILE A 292 12.51 1.53 21.33
CA ILE A 292 13.23 1.06 20.13
C ILE A 292 13.76 2.22 19.28
N PHE A 293 13.19 3.40 19.46
CA PHE A 293 13.68 4.62 18.83
C PHE A 293 14.73 5.26 19.75
N GLY A 294 15.85 5.70 19.19
CA GLY A 294 16.82 6.50 19.95
C GLY A 294 16.26 7.84 20.40
N ASP A 295 17.14 8.78 20.67
CA ASP A 295 16.79 10.17 21.00
C ASP A 295 15.81 10.75 19.99
N GLY A 296 15.11 11.83 20.38
CA GLY A 296 14.01 12.41 19.61
C GLY A 296 14.32 12.60 18.11
N PRO A 297 13.29 12.67 17.27
CA PRO A 297 13.48 12.78 15.82
C PRO A 297 14.16 14.11 15.48
N GLY A 298 15.00 14.10 14.44
CA GLY A 298 15.40 15.30 13.74
C GLY A 298 14.21 16.03 13.11
N THR A 299 14.49 17.18 12.52
CA THR A 299 13.52 17.93 11.71
C THR A 299 13.89 17.84 10.26
N ALA A 300 13.03 17.21 9.47
CA ALA A 300 13.12 17.24 8.03
C ALA A 300 12.60 18.57 7.48
N THR A 301 13.24 19.06 6.44
CA THR A 301 12.83 20.26 5.71
C THR A 301 12.64 19.97 4.24
N LEU A 302 11.66 20.61 3.61
CA LEU A 302 11.38 20.52 2.18
C LEU A 302 11.17 21.92 1.61
N GLU A 303 11.95 22.26 0.60
CA GLU A 303 11.83 23.54 -0.09
C GLU A 303 10.81 23.44 -1.23
N GLY A 304 9.77 24.27 -1.15
CA GLY A 304 8.75 24.37 -2.19
C GLY A 304 9.25 25.10 -3.42
N LYS A 305 8.93 24.60 -4.60
CA LYS A 305 9.27 25.23 -5.90
C LYS A 305 8.24 26.27 -6.35
N GLY A 306 7.08 26.33 -5.69
CA GLY A 306 6.04 27.34 -5.94
C GLY A 306 5.47 27.34 -7.36
N VAL A 307 5.35 26.17 -7.98
CA VAL A 307 4.69 26.06 -9.29
C VAL A 307 3.21 26.36 -9.15
N TRP A 308 2.60 25.86 -8.05
CA TRP A 308 1.28 26.29 -7.60
C TRP A 308 1.41 27.22 -6.39
N LYS A 309 0.62 28.34 -6.38
CA LYS A 309 0.65 29.35 -5.32
C LYS A 309 -0.72 29.71 -4.74
N GLY A 310 -1.79 29.16 -5.32
CA GLY A 310 -3.16 29.38 -4.84
C GLY A 310 -3.55 28.42 -3.71
N PRO A 311 -4.80 28.51 -3.21
CA PRO A 311 -5.35 27.56 -2.26
C PRO A 311 -5.20 26.13 -2.76
N LEU A 312 -4.75 25.24 -1.87
CA LEU A 312 -4.48 23.83 -2.15
C LEU A 312 -5.40 22.95 -1.32
N PHE A 313 -5.97 21.95 -1.96
CA PHE A 313 -6.80 20.92 -1.36
C PHE A 313 -6.25 19.54 -1.72
N VAL A 314 -6.40 18.59 -0.83
CA VAL A 314 -6.06 17.19 -1.10
C VAL A 314 -7.27 16.33 -0.80
N LEU A 315 -7.69 15.53 -1.77
CA LEU A 315 -8.72 14.51 -1.57
C LEU A 315 -8.07 13.18 -1.27
N ALA A 316 -8.29 12.68 -0.06
CA ALA A 316 -7.74 11.42 0.45
C ALA A 316 -8.86 10.44 0.86
N ASP A 317 -8.55 9.15 0.84
CA ASP A 317 -9.47 8.10 1.27
C ASP A 317 -8.72 6.97 1.99
N ARG A 318 -9.43 5.92 2.37
CA ARG A 318 -8.86 4.72 3.02
C ARG A 318 -7.88 3.94 2.15
N GLY A 319 -7.77 4.25 0.88
CA GLY A 319 -6.78 3.70 -0.04
C GLY A 319 -5.54 4.58 -0.20
N THR A 320 -5.55 5.79 0.38
CA THR A 320 -4.38 6.69 0.44
C THR A 320 -3.44 6.19 1.52
N GLY A 321 -2.24 5.72 1.16
CA GLY A 321 -1.34 5.06 2.12
C GLY A 321 0.16 5.34 1.88
N SER A 322 1.00 5.06 2.88
CA SER A 322 2.47 5.08 2.79
C SER A 322 3.01 6.45 2.31
N ALA A 323 3.72 6.52 1.18
CA ALA A 323 4.22 7.79 0.63
C ALA A 323 3.11 8.81 0.36
N SER A 324 1.87 8.37 0.06
CA SER A 324 0.74 9.30 -0.07
C SER A 324 0.31 9.88 1.27
N GLU A 325 0.46 9.15 2.37
CA GLU A 325 0.27 9.70 3.72
C GLU A 325 1.38 10.70 4.06
N ASP A 326 2.61 10.44 3.62
CA ASP A 326 3.70 11.40 3.76
C ASP A 326 3.38 12.74 3.07
N PHE A 327 2.86 12.69 1.83
CA PHE A 327 2.37 13.87 1.12
C PHE A 327 1.31 14.63 1.91
N VAL A 328 0.32 13.92 2.44
CA VAL A 328 -0.76 14.50 3.26
C VAL A 328 -0.21 15.10 4.56
N ALA A 329 0.68 14.38 5.25
CA ALA A 329 1.26 14.80 6.53
C ALA A 329 2.10 16.07 6.38
N TRP A 330 2.97 16.16 5.38
CA TRP A 330 3.72 17.38 5.10
C TRP A 330 2.82 18.60 4.94
N LEU A 331 1.73 18.47 4.20
CA LEU A 331 0.79 19.57 3.97
C LEU A 331 -0.02 19.91 5.22
N LYS A 332 -0.46 18.89 5.94
CA LYS A 332 -1.26 19.05 7.15
C LYS A 332 -0.47 19.69 8.30
N ASP A 333 0.74 19.19 8.58
CA ASP A 333 1.60 19.69 9.66
C ASP A 333 2.03 21.15 9.44
N ASN A 334 2.06 21.61 8.19
CA ASN A 334 2.42 22.98 7.83
C ASN A 334 1.21 23.85 7.45
N HIS A 335 -0.01 23.37 7.60
CA HIS A 335 -1.24 24.08 7.20
C HIS A 335 -1.18 24.57 5.73
N ALA A 336 -0.48 23.84 4.88
CA ALA A 336 -0.22 24.20 3.49
C ALA A 336 -1.33 23.75 2.53
N ALA A 337 -2.26 22.90 2.98
CA ALA A 337 -3.45 22.49 2.25
C ALA A 337 -4.58 22.12 3.22
N THR A 338 -5.81 22.14 2.72
CA THR A 338 -6.97 21.54 3.42
C THR A 338 -7.17 20.10 2.94
N ILE A 339 -7.16 19.16 3.86
CA ILE A 339 -7.34 17.74 3.57
C ILE A 339 -8.83 17.39 3.62
N LEU A 340 -9.34 16.86 2.52
CA LEU A 340 -10.75 16.48 2.33
C LEU A 340 -10.89 14.97 2.21
N GLY A 341 -12.03 14.42 2.56
CA GLY A 341 -12.36 13.03 2.27
C GLY A 341 -12.50 12.14 3.48
N ALA A 342 -11.80 11.04 3.54
CA ALA A 342 -11.83 10.10 4.65
C ALA A 342 -10.42 9.92 5.25
N ARG A 343 -10.38 9.35 6.46
CA ARG A 343 -9.12 8.94 7.10
C ARG A 343 -8.33 8.02 6.16
N THR A 344 -7.01 8.22 6.07
CA THR A 344 -6.11 7.46 5.22
C THR A 344 -5.91 6.02 5.71
N ALA A 345 -5.11 5.24 5.01
CA ALA A 345 -4.94 3.80 5.24
C ALA A 345 -4.30 3.44 6.59
N GLY A 346 -3.51 4.32 7.18
CA GLY A 346 -2.71 3.99 8.35
C GLY A 346 -1.51 3.10 8.03
N ALA A 347 -0.94 3.26 6.85
CA ALA A 347 0.27 2.53 6.46
C ALA A 347 1.54 3.16 7.05
N GLY A 348 1.51 4.47 7.33
CA GLY A 348 2.62 5.18 7.95
C GLY A 348 3.93 5.10 7.16
N CYS A 349 5.06 5.07 7.88
CA CYS A 349 6.40 5.06 7.28
C CYS A 349 6.68 3.80 6.45
N GLY A 350 6.28 2.63 6.91
CA GLY A 350 6.50 1.37 6.23
C GLY A 350 7.94 0.87 6.33
N TYR A 351 8.67 0.91 5.22
CA TYR A 351 9.96 0.25 5.12
C TYR A 351 11.08 1.22 4.76
N VAL A 352 12.14 1.26 5.58
CA VAL A 352 13.42 1.87 5.25
C VAL A 352 14.40 0.72 4.95
N ASN A 353 15.14 0.80 3.85
CA ASN A 353 16.08 -0.23 3.41
C ASN A 353 15.44 -1.64 3.37
N GLY A 354 14.23 -1.73 2.80
CA GLY A 354 13.50 -2.99 2.67
C GLY A 354 12.67 -3.42 3.88
N GLY A 355 12.77 -2.75 5.02
CA GLY A 355 12.03 -3.04 6.25
C GLY A 355 12.58 -4.21 7.05
N GLY A 356 11.93 -4.49 8.19
CA GLY A 356 12.16 -5.71 8.94
C GLY A 356 11.63 -6.93 8.18
N ARG A 357 12.44 -7.97 8.06
CA ARG A 357 12.09 -9.22 7.37
C ARG A 357 12.44 -10.42 8.21
N THR A 358 11.47 -11.29 8.42
CA THR A 358 11.68 -12.55 9.13
C THR A 358 11.23 -13.71 8.25
N ALA A 359 12.20 -14.55 7.89
CA ALA A 359 11.89 -15.80 7.21
C ALA A 359 11.39 -16.81 8.23
N LEU A 360 10.16 -17.28 8.05
CA LEU A 360 9.59 -18.41 8.75
C LEU A 360 9.98 -19.67 7.98
N ARG A 361 11.19 -20.17 8.29
CA ARG A 361 11.91 -21.13 7.43
C ARG A 361 11.27 -22.51 7.40
N GLU A 362 10.72 -22.93 8.53
CA GLU A 362 10.13 -24.25 8.70
C GLU A 362 8.83 -24.39 7.89
N ILE A 363 8.13 -23.27 7.69
CA ILE A 363 6.83 -23.24 7.02
C ILE A 363 6.86 -22.57 5.65
N GLY A 364 8.00 -22.01 5.24
CA GLY A 364 8.18 -21.39 3.92
C GLY A 364 7.41 -20.09 3.72
N PHE A 365 7.23 -19.29 4.79
CA PHE A 365 6.64 -17.96 4.75
C PHE A 365 7.66 -16.89 5.12
N GLU A 366 7.37 -15.65 4.79
CA GLU A 366 8.10 -14.46 5.21
C GLU A 366 7.12 -13.47 5.84
N VAL A 367 7.52 -12.89 6.96
CA VAL A 367 6.84 -11.74 7.54
C VAL A 367 7.67 -10.50 7.24
N ARG A 368 7.03 -9.49 6.64
CA ARG A 368 7.59 -8.15 6.51
C ARG A 368 6.91 -7.24 7.50
N MET A 369 7.70 -6.41 8.17
CA MET A 369 7.23 -5.48 9.19
C MET A 369 7.85 -4.10 9.02
N PRO A 370 7.12 -3.01 9.35
CA PRO A 370 7.66 -1.68 9.37
C PRO A 370 8.82 -1.56 10.36
N ASN A 371 9.96 -1.04 9.89
CA ASN A 371 11.11 -0.73 10.73
C ASN A 371 11.29 0.77 10.96
N CYS A 372 10.29 1.56 10.64
CA CYS A 372 10.22 2.99 10.90
C CYS A 372 8.79 3.42 11.26
N ALA A 373 8.67 4.52 11.99
CA ALA A 373 7.41 5.17 12.29
C ALA A 373 7.50 6.67 11.99
N ARG A 374 6.42 7.24 11.46
CA ARG A 374 6.28 8.69 11.29
C ARG A 374 5.16 9.19 12.19
N PHE A 375 5.33 10.41 12.67
CA PHE A 375 4.40 11.06 13.57
C PHE A 375 4.00 12.42 13.02
N LEU A 376 2.73 12.75 13.16
CA LEU A 376 2.22 14.10 12.92
C LEU A 376 2.73 15.07 13.99
N ALA A 377 2.57 16.37 13.75
CA ALA A 377 2.99 17.42 14.68
C ALA A 377 2.31 17.31 16.07
N ASP A 378 1.10 16.74 16.14
CA ASP A 378 0.36 16.49 17.37
C ASP A 378 0.80 15.22 18.12
N GLY A 379 1.80 14.50 17.62
CA GLY A 379 2.31 13.25 18.18
C GLY A 379 1.55 11.99 17.76
N THR A 380 0.51 12.10 16.93
CA THR A 380 -0.22 10.93 16.41
C THR A 380 0.67 10.14 15.46
N ASN A 381 0.80 8.83 15.70
CA ASN A 381 1.49 7.95 14.76
C ASN A 381 0.66 7.76 13.48
N GLU A 382 1.27 7.93 12.31
CA GLU A 382 0.59 7.77 11.01
C GLU A 382 -0.01 6.37 10.81
N VAL A 383 0.38 5.37 11.58
CA VAL A 383 -0.27 4.05 11.56
C VAL A 383 -1.75 4.11 11.93
N GLU A 384 -2.22 5.17 12.60
CA GLU A 384 -3.64 5.43 12.85
C GLU A 384 -4.40 5.94 11.63
N GLY A 385 -3.69 6.26 10.57
CA GLY A 385 -4.21 7.00 9.43
C GLY A 385 -4.42 8.48 9.74
N ILE A 386 -4.25 9.30 8.74
CA ILE A 386 -4.38 10.76 8.87
C ILE A 386 -5.85 11.15 8.70
N ALA A 387 -6.41 11.79 9.71
CA ALA A 387 -7.77 12.31 9.63
C ALA A 387 -7.85 13.50 8.68
N PRO A 388 -8.87 13.60 7.81
CA PRO A 388 -9.10 14.79 7.00
C PRO A 388 -9.49 15.98 7.88
N ASP A 389 -9.26 17.20 7.38
CA ASP A 389 -9.74 18.42 8.03
C ASP A 389 -11.25 18.57 7.83
N ILE A 390 -11.73 18.15 6.65
CA ILE A 390 -13.15 18.10 6.33
C ILE A 390 -13.51 16.68 5.87
N ALA A 391 -14.24 15.97 6.72
CA ALA A 391 -14.72 14.63 6.38
C ALA A 391 -15.85 14.71 5.35
N LEU A 392 -15.71 13.96 4.26
CA LEU A 392 -16.77 13.81 3.28
C LEU A 392 -17.58 12.55 3.58
N PRO A 393 -18.91 12.63 3.57
CA PRO A 393 -19.75 11.44 3.75
C PRO A 393 -19.50 10.45 2.60
N PRO A 394 -19.58 9.13 2.86
CA PRO A 394 -19.51 8.14 1.81
C PRO A 394 -20.76 8.24 0.92
N GLY A 395 -20.62 8.83 -0.26
CA GLY A 395 -21.70 8.92 -1.24
C GLY A 395 -22.01 7.53 -1.85
N ARG A 396 -23.28 7.22 -2.00
CA ARG A 396 -23.77 5.99 -2.65
C ARG A 396 -23.81 6.11 -4.17
N SER A 397 -23.92 7.34 -4.68
CA SER A 397 -23.88 7.66 -6.10
C SER A 397 -22.78 8.67 -6.42
N ASP A 398 -22.47 8.84 -7.69
CA ASP A 398 -21.49 9.83 -8.14
C ASP A 398 -21.98 11.26 -7.89
N GLU A 399 -23.28 11.48 -8.02
CA GLU A 399 -23.95 12.76 -7.76
C GLU A 399 -23.83 13.15 -6.29
N GLU A 400 -24.05 12.21 -5.35
CA GLU A 400 -23.89 12.44 -3.91
C GLU A 400 -22.43 12.77 -3.56
N LYS A 401 -21.46 12.06 -4.15
CA LYS A 401 -20.03 12.35 -3.94
C LYS A 401 -19.66 13.75 -4.43
N ILE A 402 -20.10 14.11 -5.63
CA ILE A 402 -19.87 15.43 -6.22
C ILE A 402 -20.51 16.53 -5.38
N ALA A 403 -21.76 16.34 -4.95
CA ALA A 403 -22.46 17.31 -4.10
C ALA A 403 -21.74 17.52 -2.76
N ALA A 404 -21.28 16.44 -2.11
CA ALA A 404 -20.52 16.50 -0.88
C ALA A 404 -19.22 17.28 -1.03
N LEU A 405 -18.44 16.98 -2.07
CA LEU A 405 -17.19 17.70 -2.37
C LEU A 405 -17.44 19.18 -2.68
N THR A 406 -18.42 19.46 -3.53
CA THR A 406 -18.76 20.84 -3.92
C THR A 406 -19.22 21.65 -2.71
N GLY A 407 -20.06 21.05 -1.84
CA GLY A 407 -20.51 21.67 -0.60
C GLY A 407 -19.37 21.97 0.37
N ALA A 408 -18.40 21.04 0.49
CA ALA A 408 -17.22 21.24 1.34
C ALA A 408 -16.28 22.35 0.82
N LEU A 409 -16.18 22.50 -0.50
CA LEU A 409 -15.33 23.52 -1.15
C LEU A 409 -15.99 24.90 -1.24
N ALA A 410 -17.33 24.99 -1.09
CA ALA A 410 -18.06 26.26 -1.25
C ALA A 410 -17.64 27.35 -0.23
N PRO A 411 -17.50 27.07 1.09
CA PRO A 411 -17.09 28.07 2.08
C PRO A 411 -15.61 28.45 2.00
N LEU A 412 -14.79 27.72 1.23
CA LEU A 412 -13.34 27.89 1.13
C LEU A 412 -12.94 28.70 -0.13
N ARG A 413 -13.84 29.57 -0.59
CA ARG A 413 -13.65 30.34 -1.85
C ARG A 413 -12.86 31.62 -1.69
N ASP A 414 -12.63 32.06 -0.47
CA ASP A 414 -11.98 33.35 -0.16
C ASP A 414 -10.51 33.18 0.23
#